data_0f7d4da5eba5b71bb8f1566275775caa
#
_entry.id   0f7d4da5eba5b71bb8f1566275775caa
#
_cell.length_a   1.000
_cell.length_b   1.000
_cell.length_c   1.000
_cell.angle_alpha   90.00
_cell.angle_beta   90.00
_cell.angle_gamma   90.00
#
_symmetry.space_group_name_H-M   'P 1'
#
loop_
_entity.id
_entity.type
_entity.pdbx_description
1 polymer ?
#
loop_
_entity_poly.entity_id
_entity_poly.type
_entity_poly.pdbx_seq_one_letter_code
_entity_poly.pdbx_strand_id
1 'polypeptide(L)'
;MGVDSSGNKDEGAGDQGIMFGYACNETDVLMPAPIHYSHKILRLMAADRKSGKLKNIEPDSKSQITIEYKDGKPANVKSVVISTQHSADAVSYTHLTLPTNREV
;
A
#
# COMPACT_ATOMS: atom_id res chain seq x y z
N MET A 1 -9.23 -3.21 -30.36
CA MET A 1 -9.20 -3.96 -30.59
C MET A 1 -8.87 -4.91 -29.95
N GLY A 2 -9.28 -5.48 -29.57
CA GLY A 2 -9.06 -6.48 -29.01
C GLY A 2 -8.27 -7.18 -29.76
N VAL A 3 -7.44 -7.51 -29.50
CA VAL A 3 -6.66 -8.04 -30.22
C VAL A 3 -6.66 -9.29 -30.44
N ASP A 4 -6.78 -10.03 -30.79
CA ASP A 4 -6.88 -11.22 -31.04
C ASP A 4 -6.00 -11.90 -31.49
N SER A 5 -5.50 -12.27 -31.44
CA SER A 5 -4.67 -12.87 -31.78
C SER A 5 -4.77 -14.01 -32.44
N SER A 6 -4.40 -14.37 -33.08
CA SER A 6 -4.42 -15.50 -33.65
C SER A 6 -5.55 -16.15 -33.79
N GLY A 7 -6.32 -15.63 -34.06
CA GLY A 7 -7.38 -16.32 -34.20
C GLY A 7 -7.98 -16.74 -33.11
N ASN A 8 -7.48 -16.49 -32.08
CA ASN A 8 -8.03 -16.91 -31.00
C ASN A 8 -8.81 -15.90 -30.55
N LYS A 9 -9.93 -15.84 -30.69
CA LYS A 9 -10.70 -14.89 -30.31
C LYS A 9 -10.80 -14.69 -28.94
N ASP A 10 -10.39 -15.49 -28.18
CA ASP A 10 -10.55 -15.27 -26.85
C ASP A 10 -9.73 -14.29 -26.42
N GLU A 11 -8.75 -13.91 -27.06
CA GLU A 11 -7.95 -13.00 -26.58
C GLU A 11 -8.33 -11.69 -26.77
N GLY A 12 -9.21 -11.28 -27.19
CA GLY A 12 -9.54 -9.99 -27.35
C GLY A 12 -9.80 -9.34 -26.19
N ALA A 13 -9.17 -8.42 -25.76
CA ALA A 13 -9.49 -7.92 -24.60
C ALA A 13 -9.73 -6.54 -24.77
N GLY A 14 -10.00 -5.77 -24.01
CA GLY A 14 -10.32 -4.50 -24.12
C GLY A 14 -9.44 -3.76 -24.96
N ASP A 15 -9.88 -2.95 -25.73
CA ASP A 15 -9.07 -2.27 -26.55
C ASP A 15 -9.10 -0.85 -26.21
N GLN A 16 -9.66 -0.40 -25.14
CA GLN A 16 -9.65 0.97 -24.75
C GLN A 16 -8.98 1.12 -23.43
N GLY A 17 -8.40 2.24 -23.18
CA GLY A 17 -7.76 2.43 -21.92
C GLY A 17 -7.41 3.89 -21.72
N ILE A 18 -7.07 4.25 -20.50
CA ILE A 18 -6.70 5.56 -20.22
C ILE A 18 -5.60 5.47 -19.19
N MET A 19 -4.57 6.25 -19.32
CA MET A 19 -3.47 6.16 -18.43
C MET A 19 -3.07 7.53 -17.99
N PHE A 20 -2.55 7.62 -16.76
CA PHE A 20 -2.07 8.84 -16.24
C PHE A 20 -0.70 8.66 -15.73
N GLY A 21 0.07 9.69 -15.75
CA GLY A 21 1.39 9.61 -15.14
C GLY A 21 1.57 10.76 -14.21
N TYR A 22 2.28 10.55 -13.12
CA TYR A 22 2.51 11.60 -12.16
C TYR A 22 3.77 11.30 -11.38
N ALA A 23 4.57 12.30 -11.14
CA ALA A 23 5.74 12.15 -10.32
C ALA A 23 5.98 13.46 -9.59
N CYS A 24 6.58 13.38 -8.43
CA CYS A 24 6.88 14.58 -7.68
C CYS A 24 8.14 14.31 -6.87
N ASN A 25 8.63 15.33 -6.18
CA ASN A 25 9.87 15.12 -5.46
C ASN A 25 9.65 15.11 -3.96
N GLU A 26 8.47 14.69 -3.50
CA GLU A 26 8.24 14.61 -2.07
C GLU A 26 9.00 13.48 -1.43
N THR A 27 9.30 12.45 -2.17
CA THR A 27 10.04 11.32 -1.64
C THR A 27 11.13 10.97 -2.61
N ASP A 28 12.08 10.16 -2.15
CA ASP A 28 13.16 9.76 -3.00
C ASP A 28 12.72 8.92 -4.17
N VAL A 29 11.54 8.35 -4.12
CA VAL A 29 11.07 7.49 -5.21
C VAL A 29 10.18 8.25 -6.15
N LEU A 30 10.13 9.57 -6.03
CA LEU A 30 9.38 10.42 -6.93
C LEU A 30 7.88 10.19 -6.89
N MET A 31 7.39 9.75 -5.78
CA MET A 31 5.97 9.50 -5.60
C MET A 31 5.45 10.32 -4.43
N PRO A 32 4.16 10.62 -4.41
CA PRO A 32 3.61 11.35 -3.29
C PRO A 32 3.80 10.60 -1.98
N ALA A 33 4.01 11.33 -0.92
CA ALA A 33 4.33 10.71 0.36
C ALA A 33 3.24 9.75 0.85
N PRO A 34 1.95 10.07 0.76
CA PRO A 34 0.98 9.14 1.31
C PRO A 34 1.02 7.77 0.66
N ILE A 35 1.10 7.72 -0.66
CA ILE A 35 1.08 6.42 -1.29
C ILE A 35 2.40 5.71 -1.09
N HIS A 36 3.50 6.45 -1.06
CA HIS A 36 4.80 5.83 -0.87
C HIS A 36 4.87 5.17 0.50
N TYR A 37 4.44 5.88 1.55
CA TYR A 37 4.56 5.32 2.87
C TYR A 37 3.50 4.27 3.17
N SER A 38 2.30 4.38 2.61
CA SER A 38 1.34 3.33 2.82
C SER A 38 1.80 2.03 2.17
N HIS A 39 2.44 2.11 1.00
CA HIS A 39 2.97 0.92 0.37
C HIS A 39 4.17 0.39 1.12
N LYS A 40 4.98 1.29 1.69
CA LYS A 40 6.15 0.84 2.40
C LYS A 40 5.75 0.05 3.64
N ILE A 41 4.69 0.46 4.32
CA ILE A 41 4.22 -0.30 5.46
C ILE A 41 3.85 -1.71 5.04
N LEU A 42 3.12 -1.84 3.93
CA LEU A 42 2.72 -3.16 3.50
C LEU A 42 3.90 -4.02 3.06
N ARG A 43 4.90 -3.41 2.45
CA ARG A 43 6.08 -4.17 2.08
C ARG A 43 6.82 -4.66 3.30
N LEU A 44 6.92 -3.84 4.33
CA LEU A 44 7.60 -4.27 5.53
C LEU A 44 6.79 -5.34 6.25
N MET A 45 5.46 -5.24 6.23
CA MET A 45 4.65 -6.29 6.82
C MET A 45 4.82 -7.60 6.06
N ALA A 46 4.90 -7.55 4.74
CA ALA A 46 5.10 -8.77 3.97
C ALA A 46 6.46 -9.39 4.28
N ALA A 47 7.48 -8.56 4.42
CA ALA A 47 8.80 -9.08 4.73
C ALA A 47 8.80 -9.72 6.12
N ASP A 48 8.14 -9.11 7.07
CA ASP A 48 8.11 -9.68 8.41
C ASP A 48 7.25 -10.93 8.45
N ARG A 49 6.18 -11.00 7.65
CA ARG A 49 5.40 -12.20 7.61
C ARG A 49 6.21 -13.33 7.02
N LYS A 50 6.94 -13.07 5.94
CA LYS A 50 7.70 -14.13 5.30
C LYS A 50 8.89 -14.57 6.14
N SER A 51 9.41 -13.69 6.95
CA SER A 51 10.53 -14.06 7.78
C SER A 51 10.10 -14.70 9.08
N GLY A 52 8.79 -14.73 9.35
CA GLY A 52 8.32 -15.37 10.57
C GLY A 52 8.14 -14.42 11.74
N LYS A 53 8.46 -13.14 11.58
CA LYS A 53 8.27 -12.24 12.67
C LYS A 53 6.82 -11.96 12.95
N LEU A 54 5.99 -11.97 11.93
CA LEU A 54 4.57 -11.79 12.12
C LEU A 54 3.91 -13.10 11.79
N LYS A 55 3.31 -13.73 12.77
CA LYS A 55 2.69 -14.97 12.53
C LYS A 55 1.21 -14.81 12.47
N ASN A 56 0.55 -15.67 11.81
CA ASN A 56 -0.91 -15.68 11.72
C ASN A 56 -1.44 -14.47 10.96
N ILE A 57 -0.63 -13.79 10.20
CA ILE A 57 -1.06 -12.71 9.38
C ILE A 57 -1.11 -13.20 7.95
N GLU A 58 -2.19 -12.97 7.29
CA GLU A 58 -2.33 -13.38 5.91
C GLU A 58 -1.86 -12.30 4.97
N PRO A 59 -1.64 -12.61 3.72
CA PRO A 59 -1.09 -11.63 2.80
C PRO A 59 -1.99 -10.43 2.47
N ASP A 60 -3.29 -10.59 2.59
CA ASP A 60 -4.19 -9.55 2.17
C ASP A 60 -4.24 -8.45 3.20
N SER A 61 -3.78 -7.29 2.87
CA SER A 61 -3.69 -6.18 3.80
C SER A 61 -3.91 -4.87 3.11
N LYS A 62 -4.37 -3.91 3.86
CA LYS A 62 -4.59 -2.58 3.35
C LYS A 62 -3.94 -1.60 4.29
N SER A 63 -3.53 -0.47 3.75
CA SER A 63 -2.88 0.54 4.55
C SER A 63 -3.31 1.90 4.07
N GLN A 64 -3.48 2.83 4.96
CA GLN A 64 -3.83 4.18 4.61
C GLN A 64 -3.07 5.12 5.52
N ILE A 65 -2.52 6.16 4.96
CA ILE A 65 -1.82 7.14 5.75
C ILE A 65 -2.36 8.50 5.41
N THR A 66 -2.62 9.31 6.40
CA THR A 66 -3.06 10.67 6.22
C THR A 66 -1.91 11.56 6.63
N ILE A 67 -1.51 12.45 5.74
CA ILE A 67 -0.37 13.32 5.99
C ILE A 67 -0.81 14.76 5.92
N GLU A 68 -0.34 15.54 6.88
CA GLU A 68 -0.60 16.93 6.87
C GLU A 68 0.49 17.61 6.07
N TYR A 69 0.12 18.48 5.15
CA TYR A 69 1.10 19.18 4.34
C TYR A 69 1.16 20.63 4.79
N LYS A 70 2.33 21.20 4.77
CA LYS A 70 2.49 22.61 5.07
C LYS A 70 3.34 23.20 3.99
N ASP A 71 2.89 24.29 3.43
CA ASP A 71 3.63 24.95 2.37
C ASP A 71 3.91 24.00 1.21
N GLY A 72 2.98 23.12 0.94
CA GLY A 72 3.14 22.21 -0.19
C GLY A 72 4.04 21.04 0.07
N LYS A 73 4.48 20.82 1.29
CA LYS A 73 5.36 19.73 1.59
C LYS A 73 4.82 18.88 2.73
N PRO A 74 5.12 17.61 2.73
CA PRO A 74 4.67 16.75 3.82
C PRO A 74 5.28 17.22 5.12
N ALA A 75 4.48 17.35 6.13
CA ALA A 75 4.97 17.80 7.41
C ALA A 75 4.75 16.82 8.53
N ASN A 76 3.56 16.28 8.66
CA ASN A 76 3.29 15.39 9.77
C ASN A 76 2.38 14.27 9.38
N VAL A 77 2.48 13.16 10.05
CA VAL A 77 1.58 12.05 9.84
C VAL A 77 0.43 12.26 10.79
N LYS A 78 -0.77 12.38 10.25
CA LYS A 78 -1.93 12.60 11.08
C LYS A 78 -2.56 11.29 11.51
N SER A 79 -2.58 10.30 10.68
CA SER A 79 -3.14 9.02 11.07
C SER A 79 -2.62 7.92 10.18
N VAL A 80 -2.65 6.72 10.71
CA VAL A 80 -2.26 5.53 9.98
C VAL A 80 -3.31 4.50 10.27
N VAL A 81 -3.86 3.87 9.23
CA VAL A 81 -4.83 2.83 9.40
C VAL A 81 -4.32 1.61 8.66
N ILE A 82 -4.28 0.47 9.32
CA ILE A 82 -3.83 -0.76 8.71
C ILE A 82 -4.86 -1.82 8.99
N SER A 83 -5.24 -2.55 7.95
CA SER A 83 -6.19 -3.60 8.10
C SER A 83 -5.59 -4.82 7.43
N THR A 84 -5.59 -5.95 8.09
CA THR A 84 -4.96 -7.11 7.54
C THR A 84 -5.78 -8.33 7.87
N GLN A 85 -5.72 -9.33 7.01
CA GLN A 85 -6.36 -10.58 7.26
C GLN A 85 -5.48 -11.36 8.21
N HIS A 86 -6.05 -12.21 9.00
CA HIS A 86 -5.25 -13.04 9.89
C HIS A 86 -5.89 -14.41 9.98
N SER A 87 -5.13 -15.37 10.41
CA SER A 87 -5.65 -16.72 10.49
C SER A 87 -6.58 -16.83 11.67
N ALA A 88 -7.30 -17.90 11.73
CA ALA A 88 -8.26 -18.10 12.80
C ALA A 88 -7.57 -18.16 14.12
N ASP A 89 -6.29 -18.48 14.16
CA ASP A 89 -5.62 -18.56 15.42
C ASP A 89 -5.14 -17.24 15.88
N ALA A 90 -5.21 -16.20 15.12
CA ALA A 90 -4.63 -14.95 15.52
C ALA A 90 -5.47 -14.28 16.57
N VAL A 91 -4.82 -13.58 17.44
CA VAL A 91 -5.50 -12.92 18.43
C VAL A 91 -6.03 -11.72 17.86
N SER A 92 -7.11 -11.31 18.19
CA SER A 92 -7.64 -10.31 17.52
C SER A 92 -7.29 -9.00 17.90
N TYR A 93 -6.35 -8.65 18.68
CA TYR A 93 -6.26 -7.40 18.96
C TYR A 93 -5.15 -6.99 18.52
N THR A 94 -4.82 -6.21 18.24
CA THR A 94 -3.89 -5.94 17.77
C THR A 94 -3.70 -4.64 17.90
N HIS A 95 -3.10 -4.10 18.73
CA HIS A 95 -2.91 -2.92 18.78
C HIS A 95 -1.72 -2.67 18.22
N LEU A 96 -1.48 -1.86 17.35
CA LEU A 96 -0.36 -1.54 16.88
C LEU A 96 -0.09 -0.25 17.33
N THR A 97 0.80 0.00 18.21
CA THR A 97 1.03 1.19 18.63
C THR A 97 2.15 1.68 17.90
N LEU A 98 2.11 2.59 17.11
CA LEU A 98 3.21 3.04 16.39
C LEU A 98 3.93 4.03 17.15
N PRO A 99 5.16 3.91 17.29
CA PRO A 99 5.89 4.82 18.08
C PRO A 99 5.76 6.15 17.55
N THR A 100 5.56 6.28 16.35
CA THR A 100 5.51 7.53 15.88
C THR A 100 4.40 8.22 16.25
N ASN A 101 3.57 7.66 16.87
CA ASN A 101 2.46 8.30 17.06
C ASN A 101 2.70 9.28 17.94
N ARG A 102 3.79 9.38 18.51
CA ARG A 102 3.87 10.26 19.31
C ARG A 102 4.70 11.14 18.78
N GLU A 103 5.57 10.98 18.30
CA GLU A 103 6.34 11.83 17.89
C GLU A 103 6.47 11.82 16.67
N VAL A 104 6.02 11.45 16.15
CA VAL A 104 6.13 11.38 14.91
C VAL A 104 6.21 12.29 14.52
#